data_e1c68e4a62a5c4530356f5e9979b53c0
#
_entry.id   e1c68e4a62a5c4530356f5e9979b53c0
#
_cell.length_a   1.000
_cell.length_b   1.000
_cell.length_c   1.000
_cell.angle_alpha   90.00
_cell.angle_beta   90.00
_cell.angle_gamma   90.00
#
_symmetry.space_group_name_H-M   'P 1'
#
loop_
_entity.id
_entity.type
_entity.pdbx_description
1 polymer ?
#
loop_
_entity_poly.entity_id
_entity_poly.type
_entity_poly.pdbx_seq_one_letter_code
_entity_poly.pdbx_strand_id
1 'polypeptide(L)'
;MQTPNKGDSRWGSLFKNDLQGMLLPILLITIIGSVNIFSATYISSIYENTGLLGYFLKHMTFLFLSMAAGVILYRYDYRKLQKPHMLQRIMIATLIGMILVLVIGAVINGARRWIVIGPVSIQPSEFAKLAALIWTSAKLSTMRKWGKPKHTNPLVNLQGYFSERISYMLPMLIWPIIFAGLTILQPDMGTTVLIFGFSFVLIYLAGFDGKFFGGAFVIAGFLGFIAARMSPYRWERIQSWFDPWPHAQDMGYQTVQGLLAVGSGGILGEGFMQGTSKYFYLPEAHTDFAFAVWAQEMGFVGAVFVVVLIAAFTYFGFRISNKARDEFGKWLAMGITLLISGQALFNIAMVCGIMPVTGVPLPFVSYGGSSLLMNFMAIGLLASIGRRNVEGVKQVGTAEPLPSLREETQSRFKPAATTRTNKTNMPGPFKPRPSKKSTRR
;
A
#
# COMPACT_ATOMS: atom_id res chain seq x y z
N MET A 1 35.14 0.81 13.54
CA MET A 1 34.90 -0.46 12.81
C MET A 1 33.50 -0.92 13.16
N GLN A 2 32.51 -0.64 12.31
CA GLN A 2 31.17 -1.22 12.48
C GLN A 2 31.17 -2.58 11.82
N THR A 3 30.89 -3.61 12.59
CA THR A 3 30.71 -4.99 12.12
C THR A 3 29.59 -5.03 11.10
N PRO A 4 29.74 -5.68 9.93
CA PRO A 4 28.67 -5.83 8.97
C PRO A 4 27.54 -6.65 9.62
N ASN A 5 26.33 -6.10 9.53
CA ASN A 5 25.10 -6.69 10.05
C ASN A 5 24.86 -8.04 9.35
N LYS A 6 25.02 -9.16 10.07
CA LYS A 6 24.86 -10.56 9.60
C LYS A 6 23.42 -10.93 9.21
N GLY A 7 22.56 -9.97 8.88
CA GLY A 7 21.15 -10.17 8.53
C GLY A 7 20.81 -10.13 7.04
N ASP A 8 21.76 -10.00 6.14
CA ASP A 8 21.47 -10.11 4.71
C ASP A 8 21.22 -11.57 4.33
N SER A 9 19.93 -11.93 4.34
CA SER A 9 19.47 -13.23 3.87
C SER A 9 19.94 -13.48 2.43
N ARG A 10 20.31 -14.74 2.09
CA ARG A 10 20.75 -15.19 0.74
C ARG A 10 19.85 -14.70 -0.41
N TRP A 11 18.59 -14.38 -0.14
CA TRP A 11 17.62 -13.83 -1.10
C TRP A 11 17.93 -12.39 -1.54
N GLY A 12 18.62 -11.59 -0.69
CA GLY A 12 19.02 -10.21 -1.04
C GLY A 12 20.15 -10.15 -2.07
N SER A 13 20.89 -11.25 -2.30
CA SER A 13 21.99 -11.32 -3.27
C SER A 13 21.52 -11.61 -4.70
N LEU A 14 20.30 -12.11 -4.90
CA LEU A 14 19.74 -12.41 -6.23
C LEU A 14 19.34 -11.15 -7.00
N PHE A 15 19.08 -10.04 -6.31
CA PHE A 15 18.69 -8.78 -6.92
C PHE A 15 19.69 -7.68 -6.57
N LYS A 16 20.13 -6.94 -7.59
CA LYS A 16 21.04 -5.80 -7.40
C LYS A 16 20.45 -4.70 -6.50
N ASN A 17 19.11 -4.55 -6.49
CA ASN A 17 18.38 -3.53 -5.72
C ASN A 17 17.01 -4.05 -5.28
N ASP A 18 16.52 -3.58 -4.11
CA ASP A 18 15.18 -3.90 -3.62
C ASP A 18 14.07 -3.49 -4.59
N LEU A 19 14.30 -2.44 -5.40
CA LEU A 19 13.38 -2.00 -6.45
C LEU A 19 13.18 -3.08 -7.52
N GLN A 20 14.24 -3.73 -7.99
CA GLN A 20 14.14 -4.84 -8.96
C GLN A 20 13.46 -6.05 -8.34
N GLY A 21 13.80 -6.37 -7.07
CA GLY A 21 13.16 -7.45 -6.33
C GLY A 21 11.66 -7.26 -6.15
N MET A 22 11.18 -6.01 -6.05
CA MET A 22 9.76 -5.66 -5.97
C MET A 22 9.08 -5.71 -7.35
N LEU A 23 9.73 -5.18 -8.40
CA LEU A 23 9.11 -5.05 -9.72
C LEU A 23 8.94 -6.41 -10.43
N LEU A 24 9.86 -7.36 -10.23
CA LEU A 24 9.78 -8.68 -10.87
C LEU A 24 8.53 -9.47 -10.46
N PRO A 25 8.19 -9.64 -9.17
CA PRO A 25 6.93 -10.26 -8.77
C PRO A 25 5.71 -9.56 -9.36
N ILE A 26 5.67 -8.24 -9.38
CA ILE A 26 4.55 -7.47 -9.95
C ILE A 26 4.41 -7.74 -11.46
N LEU A 27 5.51 -7.76 -12.20
CA LEU A 27 5.50 -8.09 -13.63
C LEU A 27 4.94 -9.49 -13.86
N LEU A 28 5.42 -10.48 -13.11
CA LEU A 28 4.97 -11.87 -13.23
C LEU A 28 3.48 -12.02 -12.86
N ILE A 29 3.02 -11.40 -11.76
CA ILE A 29 1.60 -11.43 -11.37
C ILE A 29 0.74 -10.74 -12.44
N THR A 30 1.20 -9.64 -13.05
CA THR A 30 0.47 -8.94 -14.11
C THR A 30 0.36 -9.81 -15.38
N ILE A 31 1.41 -10.54 -15.74
CA ILE A 31 1.37 -11.51 -16.87
C ILE A 31 0.37 -12.63 -16.54
N ILE A 32 0.46 -13.23 -15.36
CA ILE A 32 -0.48 -14.26 -14.89
C ILE A 32 -1.92 -13.73 -14.96
N GLY A 33 -2.17 -12.52 -14.44
CA GLY A 33 -3.48 -11.90 -14.47
C GLY A 33 -4.00 -11.70 -15.88
N SER A 34 -3.17 -11.24 -16.81
CA SER A 34 -3.57 -11.04 -18.21
C SER A 34 -3.93 -12.37 -18.89
N VAL A 35 -3.15 -13.43 -18.65
CA VAL A 35 -3.43 -14.79 -19.13
C VAL A 35 -4.72 -15.33 -18.50
N ASN A 36 -4.90 -15.15 -17.20
CA ASN A 36 -6.08 -15.60 -16.48
C ASN A 36 -7.36 -14.87 -16.95
N ILE A 37 -7.29 -13.55 -17.16
CA ILE A 37 -8.43 -12.76 -17.69
C ILE A 37 -8.80 -13.23 -19.10
N PHE A 38 -7.81 -13.50 -19.97
CA PHE A 38 -8.09 -14.06 -21.29
C PHE A 38 -8.89 -15.36 -21.16
N SER A 39 -8.46 -16.30 -20.31
CA SER A 39 -9.18 -17.56 -20.08
C SER A 39 -10.57 -17.33 -19.48
N ALA A 40 -10.66 -16.54 -18.40
CA ALA A 40 -11.90 -16.33 -17.65
C ALA A 40 -12.98 -15.58 -18.45
N THR A 41 -12.58 -14.70 -19.41
CA THR A 41 -13.54 -13.86 -20.17
C THR A 41 -13.83 -14.38 -21.56
N TYR A 42 -13.14 -15.41 -22.04
CA TYR A 42 -13.30 -15.96 -23.38
C TYR A 42 -14.76 -16.34 -23.70
N ILE A 43 -15.40 -17.10 -22.80
CA ILE A 43 -16.79 -17.56 -22.97
C ILE A 43 -17.76 -16.38 -22.88
N SER A 44 -17.61 -15.49 -21.92
CA SER A 44 -18.45 -14.29 -21.78
C SER A 44 -18.37 -13.38 -23.02
N SER A 45 -17.18 -13.25 -23.61
CA SER A 45 -16.95 -12.44 -24.81
C SER A 45 -17.72 -12.99 -26.03
N ILE A 46 -17.77 -14.31 -26.16
CA ILE A 46 -18.56 -14.97 -27.26
C ILE A 46 -20.05 -14.76 -27.02
N TYR A 47 -20.51 -15.01 -25.79
CA TYR A 47 -21.95 -14.96 -25.46
C TYR A 47 -22.54 -13.55 -25.63
N GLU A 48 -21.80 -12.53 -25.20
CA GLU A 48 -22.22 -11.12 -25.29
C GLU A 48 -21.99 -10.48 -26.67
N ASN A 49 -21.55 -11.24 -27.66
CA ASN A 49 -21.25 -10.75 -29.03
C ASN A 49 -20.24 -9.58 -29.06
N THR A 50 -19.36 -9.46 -28.04
CA THR A 50 -18.33 -8.42 -28.00
C THR A 50 -17.08 -8.80 -28.83
N GLY A 51 -17.10 -9.95 -29.48
CA GLY A 51 -15.97 -10.58 -30.18
C GLY A 51 -15.08 -11.35 -29.21
N LEU A 52 -14.38 -12.38 -29.70
CA LEU A 52 -13.54 -13.31 -28.95
C LEU A 52 -12.58 -12.62 -27.95
N LEU A 53 -12.13 -11.41 -28.24
CA LEU A 53 -11.13 -10.68 -27.50
C LEU A 53 -11.68 -9.40 -26.82
N GLY A 54 -13.01 -9.17 -26.81
CA GLY A 54 -13.59 -7.91 -26.40
C GLY A 54 -13.17 -7.47 -24.98
N TYR A 55 -13.38 -8.34 -23.99
CA TYR A 55 -12.94 -8.07 -22.61
C TYR A 55 -11.43 -8.01 -22.46
N PHE A 56 -10.70 -8.89 -23.15
CA PHE A 56 -9.25 -8.92 -23.11
C PHE A 56 -8.61 -7.66 -23.70
N LEU A 57 -9.07 -7.17 -24.85
CA LEU A 57 -8.59 -5.92 -25.44
C LEU A 57 -8.87 -4.72 -24.53
N LYS A 58 -10.06 -4.68 -23.93
CA LYS A 58 -10.39 -3.65 -22.94
C LYS A 58 -9.46 -3.72 -21.73
N HIS A 59 -9.17 -4.93 -21.22
CA HIS A 59 -8.19 -5.11 -20.14
C HIS A 59 -6.79 -4.64 -20.56
N MET A 60 -6.31 -4.99 -21.73
CA MET A 60 -4.99 -4.54 -22.24
C MET A 60 -4.92 -3.02 -22.35
N THR A 61 -5.98 -2.38 -22.82
CA THR A 61 -6.04 -0.91 -22.89
C THR A 61 -5.90 -0.29 -21.50
N PHE A 62 -6.64 -0.79 -20.49
CA PHE A 62 -6.52 -0.33 -19.13
C PHE A 62 -5.15 -0.66 -18.52
N LEU A 63 -4.55 -1.80 -18.87
CA LEU A 63 -3.21 -2.18 -18.42
C LEU A 63 -2.17 -1.16 -18.92
N PHE A 64 -2.17 -0.81 -20.21
CA PHE A 64 -1.25 0.17 -20.76
C PHE A 64 -1.42 1.55 -20.14
N LEU A 65 -2.67 2.02 -19.97
CA LEU A 65 -2.95 3.28 -19.29
C LEU A 65 -2.48 3.26 -17.82
N SER A 66 -2.70 2.15 -17.14
CA SER A 66 -2.28 1.96 -15.74
C SER A 66 -0.75 1.95 -15.60
N MET A 67 -0.06 1.24 -16.49
CA MET A 67 1.41 1.25 -16.54
C MET A 67 1.96 2.64 -16.82
N ALA A 68 1.35 3.39 -17.77
CA ALA A 68 1.75 4.76 -18.04
C ALA A 68 1.58 5.67 -16.80
N ALA A 69 0.45 5.57 -16.11
CA ALA A 69 0.22 6.29 -14.85
C ALA A 69 1.25 5.90 -13.76
N GLY A 70 1.57 4.61 -13.65
CA GLY A 70 2.62 4.12 -12.76
C GLY A 70 4.00 4.72 -13.07
N VAL A 71 4.37 4.76 -14.36
CA VAL A 71 5.64 5.37 -14.81
C VAL A 71 5.67 6.88 -14.56
N ILE A 72 4.57 7.59 -14.75
CA ILE A 72 4.46 9.02 -14.40
C ILE A 72 4.71 9.22 -12.91
N LEU A 73 4.08 8.43 -12.04
CA LEU A 73 4.26 8.53 -10.59
C LEU A 73 5.64 8.03 -10.12
N TYR A 74 6.24 7.07 -10.80
CA TYR A 74 7.64 6.68 -10.57
C TYR A 74 8.61 7.85 -10.78
N ARG A 75 8.36 8.68 -11.81
CA ARG A 75 9.17 9.89 -12.09
C ARG A 75 8.82 11.07 -11.19
N TYR A 76 7.59 11.08 -10.64
CA TYR A 76 7.13 12.15 -9.77
C TYR A 76 7.80 12.10 -8.39
N ASP A 77 8.05 13.26 -7.81
CA ASP A 77 8.57 13.35 -6.44
C ASP A 77 7.45 13.14 -5.41
N TYR A 78 7.39 11.94 -4.82
CA TYR A 78 6.38 11.59 -3.82
C TYR A 78 6.30 12.59 -2.65
N ARG A 79 7.41 13.27 -2.28
CA ARG A 79 7.44 14.27 -1.20
C ARG A 79 6.52 15.45 -1.44
N LYS A 80 6.23 15.75 -2.72
CA LYS A 80 5.28 16.82 -3.06
C LYS A 80 3.86 16.49 -2.61
N LEU A 81 3.50 15.20 -2.45
CA LEU A 81 2.18 14.78 -1.97
C LEU A 81 1.94 15.16 -0.50
N GLN A 82 3.01 15.30 0.30
CA GLN A 82 2.91 15.72 1.70
C GLN A 82 2.60 17.23 1.85
N LYS A 83 2.84 18.06 0.82
CA LYS A 83 2.58 19.50 0.90
C LYS A 83 1.10 19.76 1.19
N PRO A 84 0.74 20.66 2.14
CA PRO A 84 -0.63 20.83 2.60
C PRO A 84 -1.65 21.09 1.49
N HIS A 85 -1.31 21.98 0.54
CA HIS A 85 -2.20 22.29 -0.58
C HIS A 85 -2.39 21.13 -1.57
N MET A 86 -1.35 20.30 -1.79
CA MET A 86 -1.46 19.11 -2.64
C MET A 86 -2.28 18.03 -1.95
N LEU A 87 -2.01 17.81 -0.68
CA LEU A 87 -2.73 16.84 0.15
C LEU A 87 -4.23 17.19 0.20
N GLN A 88 -4.57 18.45 0.46
CA GLN A 88 -5.96 18.92 0.44
C GLN A 88 -6.63 18.73 -0.92
N ARG A 89 -5.93 19.05 -2.03
CA ARG A 89 -6.46 18.84 -3.40
C ARG A 89 -6.80 17.37 -3.65
N ILE A 90 -5.92 16.44 -3.25
CA ILE A 90 -6.16 15.00 -3.40
C ILE A 90 -7.40 14.59 -2.59
N MET A 91 -7.50 15.02 -1.33
CA MET A 91 -8.65 14.69 -0.47
C MET A 91 -9.95 15.23 -1.03
N ILE A 92 -9.99 16.50 -1.45
CA ILE A 92 -11.18 17.15 -2.00
C ILE A 92 -11.57 16.51 -3.36
N ALA A 93 -10.61 16.25 -4.25
CA ALA A 93 -10.91 15.60 -5.53
C ALA A 93 -11.48 14.20 -5.34
N THR A 94 -10.94 13.44 -4.41
CA THR A 94 -11.45 12.11 -4.04
C THR A 94 -12.86 12.21 -3.44
N LEU A 95 -13.07 13.14 -2.53
CA LEU A 95 -14.39 13.40 -1.91
C LEU A 95 -15.44 13.74 -2.95
N ILE A 96 -15.12 14.67 -3.87
CA ILE A 96 -16.01 15.04 -4.98
C ILE A 96 -16.34 13.81 -5.82
N GLY A 97 -15.35 13.00 -6.20
CA GLY A 97 -15.59 11.77 -6.97
C GLY A 97 -16.50 10.78 -6.25
N MET A 98 -16.34 10.62 -4.93
CA MET A 98 -17.18 9.73 -4.13
C MET A 98 -18.60 10.24 -3.94
N ILE A 99 -18.79 11.57 -3.84
CA ILE A 99 -20.13 12.17 -3.79
C ILE A 99 -20.80 12.11 -5.17
N LEU A 100 -20.07 12.41 -6.24
CA LEU A 100 -20.59 12.31 -7.59
C LEU A 100 -21.15 10.93 -7.91
N VAL A 101 -20.46 9.85 -7.50
CA VAL A 101 -20.96 8.50 -7.76
C VAL A 101 -22.27 8.20 -7.02
N LEU A 102 -22.52 8.79 -5.88
CA LEU A 102 -23.81 8.64 -5.17
C LEU A 102 -24.96 9.33 -5.93
N VAL A 103 -24.65 10.46 -6.62
CA VAL A 103 -25.66 11.28 -7.32
C VAL A 103 -25.90 10.74 -8.74
N ILE A 104 -24.84 10.56 -9.54
CA ILE A 104 -24.92 10.22 -10.96
C ILE A 104 -24.42 8.81 -11.31
N GLY A 105 -24.00 8.02 -10.32
CA GLY A 105 -23.46 6.69 -10.53
C GLY A 105 -24.49 5.72 -11.11
N ALA A 106 -24.04 4.85 -12.02
CA ALA A 106 -24.85 3.76 -12.55
C ALA A 106 -25.21 2.76 -11.45
N VAL A 107 -26.46 2.30 -11.45
CA VAL A 107 -26.91 1.23 -10.55
C VAL A 107 -26.53 -0.10 -11.17
N ILE A 108 -25.52 -0.76 -10.60
CA ILE A 108 -25.05 -2.08 -11.02
C ILE A 108 -25.16 -2.99 -9.80
N ASN A 109 -25.83 -4.13 -9.94
CA ASN A 109 -26.08 -5.09 -8.85
C ASN A 109 -26.69 -4.43 -7.59
N GLY A 110 -27.63 -3.48 -7.79
CA GLY A 110 -28.34 -2.78 -6.71
C GLY A 110 -27.52 -1.71 -5.96
N ALA A 111 -26.30 -1.38 -6.43
CA ALA A 111 -25.44 -0.38 -5.80
C ALA A 111 -24.91 0.66 -6.77
N ARG A 112 -24.77 1.90 -6.31
CA ARG A 112 -24.16 3.00 -7.09
C ARG A 112 -22.68 3.14 -6.70
N ARG A 113 -21.80 2.46 -7.45
CA ARG A 113 -20.35 2.44 -7.16
C ARG A 113 -19.51 2.94 -8.34
N TRP A 114 -20.11 3.03 -9.54
CA TRP A 114 -19.42 3.26 -10.80
C TRP A 114 -19.94 4.52 -11.50
N ILE A 115 -19.02 5.37 -11.95
CA ILE A 115 -19.29 6.44 -12.93
C ILE A 115 -18.96 5.86 -14.30
N VAL A 116 -19.97 5.68 -15.14
CA VAL A 116 -19.81 5.14 -16.50
C VAL A 116 -19.80 6.29 -17.50
N ILE A 117 -18.70 6.44 -18.24
CA ILE A 117 -18.53 7.46 -19.27
C ILE A 117 -18.13 6.73 -20.58
N GLY A 118 -19.12 6.45 -21.43
CA GLY A 118 -18.90 5.65 -22.62
C GLY A 118 -18.38 4.24 -22.29
N PRO A 119 -17.26 3.79 -22.87
CA PRO A 119 -16.71 2.45 -22.61
C PRO A 119 -15.92 2.35 -21.28
N VAL A 120 -15.72 3.48 -20.59
CA VAL A 120 -14.89 3.56 -19.38
C VAL A 120 -15.79 3.61 -18.14
N SER A 121 -15.52 2.73 -17.18
CA SER A 121 -16.13 2.74 -15.85
C SER A 121 -15.08 3.07 -14.79
N ILE A 122 -15.34 4.10 -13.99
CA ILE A 122 -14.44 4.56 -12.93
C ILE A 122 -15.13 4.33 -11.58
N GLN A 123 -14.39 3.70 -10.65
CA GLN A 123 -14.82 3.51 -9.28
C GLN A 123 -14.02 4.44 -8.35
N PRO A 124 -14.59 5.56 -7.87
CA PRO A 124 -13.84 6.53 -7.05
C PRO A 124 -13.34 5.96 -5.73
N SER A 125 -14.02 4.98 -5.14
CA SER A 125 -13.60 4.33 -3.89
C SER A 125 -12.27 3.55 -4.04
N GLU A 126 -11.88 3.13 -5.24
CA GLU A 126 -10.56 2.55 -5.50
C GLU A 126 -9.44 3.58 -5.22
N PHE A 127 -9.61 4.81 -5.71
CA PHE A 127 -8.66 5.90 -5.46
C PHE A 127 -8.68 6.39 -4.01
N ALA A 128 -9.84 6.27 -3.34
CA ALA A 128 -9.98 6.64 -1.93
C ALA A 128 -9.09 5.79 -1.00
N LYS A 129 -8.83 4.51 -1.34
CA LYS A 129 -7.87 3.66 -0.61
C LYS A 129 -6.47 4.27 -0.58
N LEU A 130 -5.96 4.66 -1.75
CA LEU A 130 -4.64 5.27 -1.87
C LEU A 130 -4.59 6.68 -1.24
N ALA A 131 -5.63 7.49 -1.45
CA ALA A 131 -5.75 8.82 -0.86
C ALA A 131 -5.75 8.76 0.68
N ALA A 132 -6.49 7.84 1.28
CA ALA A 132 -6.52 7.61 2.73
C ALA A 132 -5.13 7.27 3.27
N LEU A 133 -4.38 6.40 2.58
CA LEU A 133 -3.02 6.04 2.98
C LEU A 133 -2.04 7.20 2.83
N ILE A 134 -2.14 8.01 1.76
CA ILE A 134 -1.32 9.22 1.58
C ILE A 134 -1.57 10.19 2.75
N TRP A 135 -2.84 10.41 3.11
CA TRP A 135 -3.20 11.26 4.24
C TRP A 135 -2.64 10.72 5.57
N THR A 136 -2.92 9.46 5.89
CA THR A 136 -2.46 8.84 7.14
C THR A 136 -0.93 8.87 7.24
N SER A 137 -0.21 8.56 6.17
CA SER A 137 1.25 8.61 6.11
C SER A 137 1.78 10.03 6.29
N ALA A 138 1.15 11.03 5.67
CA ALA A 138 1.53 12.43 5.83
C ALA A 138 1.34 12.92 7.28
N LYS A 139 0.26 12.52 7.94
CA LYS A 139 0.03 12.85 9.34
C LYS A 139 0.99 12.12 10.28
N LEU A 140 1.23 10.84 10.06
CA LEU A 140 2.21 10.07 10.85
C LEU A 140 3.61 10.67 10.77
N SER A 141 4.03 11.14 9.60
CA SER A 141 5.37 11.71 9.39
C SER A 141 5.57 13.07 10.07
N THR A 142 4.50 13.81 10.34
CA THR A 142 4.56 15.13 10.99
C THR A 142 4.31 15.07 12.50
N MET A 143 3.83 13.95 13.00
CA MET A 143 3.58 13.81 14.43
C MET A 143 4.86 13.59 15.23
N ARG A 144 4.98 14.29 16.36
CA ARG A 144 5.96 13.95 17.38
C ARG A 144 5.75 12.50 17.82
N LYS A 145 6.85 11.78 18.06
CA LYS A 145 6.76 10.42 18.62
C LYS A 145 5.77 10.42 19.78
N TRP A 146 4.88 9.44 19.80
CA TRP A 146 3.91 9.23 20.87
C TRP A 146 4.64 9.30 22.22
N GLY A 147 4.36 10.33 23.00
CA GLY A 147 4.87 10.45 24.37
C GLY A 147 4.24 9.40 25.29
N LYS A 148 4.80 9.19 26.46
CA LYS A 148 4.13 8.32 27.46
C LYS A 148 2.74 8.89 27.73
N PRO A 149 1.66 8.11 27.48
CA PRO A 149 0.30 8.59 27.70
C PRO A 149 0.09 8.88 29.21
N LYS A 150 -0.66 9.94 29.51
CA LYS A 150 -0.98 10.32 30.89
C LYS A 150 -1.84 9.25 31.58
N HIS A 151 -2.76 8.66 30.81
CA HIS A 151 -3.67 7.61 31.29
C HIS A 151 -3.25 6.26 30.70
N THR A 152 -2.49 5.49 31.48
CA THR A 152 -1.92 4.20 31.04
C THR A 152 -2.83 3.01 31.33
N ASN A 153 -3.70 3.11 32.32
CA ASN A 153 -4.58 2.02 32.75
C ASN A 153 -6.05 2.36 32.47
N PRO A 154 -6.72 1.61 31.55
CA PRO A 154 -8.12 1.83 31.24
C PRO A 154 -9.07 1.54 32.42
N LEU A 155 -8.66 0.66 33.36
CA LEU A 155 -9.49 0.29 34.52
C LEU A 155 -9.57 1.42 35.57
N VAL A 156 -8.57 2.31 35.60
CA VAL A 156 -8.51 3.44 36.55
C VAL A 156 -9.26 4.67 36.02
N ASN A 157 -9.10 4.99 34.73
CA ASN A 157 -9.78 6.10 34.08
C ASN A 157 -10.07 5.77 32.62
N LEU A 158 -11.20 5.13 32.38
CA LEU A 158 -11.61 4.70 31.05
C LEU A 158 -11.83 5.89 30.10
N GLN A 159 -12.51 6.93 30.56
CA GLN A 159 -12.80 8.12 29.76
C GLN A 159 -11.51 8.87 29.36
N GLY A 160 -10.60 9.12 30.30
CA GLY A 160 -9.32 9.76 30.02
C GLY A 160 -8.45 8.92 29.09
N TYR A 161 -8.43 7.59 29.30
CA TYR A 161 -7.71 6.65 28.45
C TYR A 161 -8.14 6.73 26.98
N PHE A 162 -9.46 6.65 26.69
CA PHE A 162 -9.99 6.68 25.33
C PHE A 162 -9.91 8.09 24.73
N SER A 163 -10.28 9.12 25.47
CA SER A 163 -10.26 10.52 25.00
C SER A 163 -8.86 10.95 24.53
N GLU A 164 -7.82 10.63 25.30
CA GLU A 164 -6.44 10.94 24.93
C GLU A 164 -6.03 10.26 23.61
N ARG A 165 -6.35 8.97 23.45
CA ARG A 165 -5.97 8.20 22.26
C ARG A 165 -6.76 8.61 21.04
N ILE A 166 -8.06 8.81 21.18
CA ILE A 166 -8.93 9.28 20.08
C ILE A 166 -8.46 10.66 19.60
N SER A 167 -8.21 11.60 20.48
CA SER A 167 -7.74 12.94 20.13
C SER A 167 -6.44 12.91 19.34
N TYR A 168 -5.57 11.94 19.64
CA TYR A 168 -4.30 11.78 18.94
C TYR A 168 -4.45 11.11 17.58
N MET A 169 -5.35 10.12 17.46
CA MET A 169 -5.58 9.36 16.21
C MET A 169 -6.50 10.09 15.23
N LEU A 170 -7.44 10.87 15.74
CA LEU A 170 -8.48 11.51 14.90
C LEU A 170 -7.92 12.33 13.72
N PRO A 171 -6.85 13.14 13.90
CA PRO A 171 -6.27 13.87 12.78
C PRO A 171 -5.73 12.97 11.66
N MET A 172 -5.36 11.71 11.96
CA MET A 172 -4.89 10.72 10.99
C MET A 172 -6.05 10.01 10.32
N LEU A 173 -7.14 9.76 11.06
CA LEU A 173 -8.26 8.93 10.63
C LEU A 173 -9.43 9.73 10.05
N ILE A 174 -9.43 11.06 10.12
CA ILE A 174 -10.57 11.88 9.69
C ILE A 174 -11.00 11.57 8.24
N TRP A 175 -10.07 11.57 7.29
CA TRP A 175 -10.36 11.27 5.90
C TRP A 175 -10.65 9.77 5.64
N PRO A 176 -9.88 8.82 6.21
CA PRO A 176 -10.28 7.41 6.19
C PRO A 176 -11.69 7.15 6.70
N ILE A 177 -12.12 7.81 7.79
CA ILE A 177 -13.49 7.69 8.32
C ILE A 177 -14.52 8.27 7.34
N ILE A 178 -14.28 9.47 6.78
CA ILE A 178 -15.17 10.10 5.80
C ILE A 178 -15.32 9.19 4.57
N PHE A 179 -14.20 8.71 4.01
CA PHE A 179 -14.24 7.85 2.83
C PHE A 179 -14.88 6.50 3.12
N ALA A 180 -14.59 5.87 4.27
CA ALA A 180 -15.24 4.64 4.70
C ALA A 180 -16.77 4.84 4.89
N GLY A 181 -17.19 5.96 5.49
CA GLY A 181 -18.60 6.30 5.62
C GLY A 181 -19.30 6.44 4.26
N LEU A 182 -18.67 7.10 3.29
CA LEU A 182 -19.22 7.21 1.95
C LEU A 182 -19.27 5.86 1.21
N THR A 183 -18.31 4.96 1.44
CA THR A 183 -18.35 3.60 0.85
C THR A 183 -19.43 2.72 1.47
N ILE A 184 -19.74 2.91 2.76
CA ILE A 184 -20.91 2.26 3.39
C ILE A 184 -22.21 2.70 2.71
N LEU A 185 -22.34 3.98 2.38
CA LEU A 185 -23.50 4.52 1.64
C LEU A 185 -23.58 4.00 0.19
N GLN A 186 -22.47 3.50 -0.36
CA GLN A 186 -22.38 2.86 -1.68
C GLN A 186 -22.58 1.33 -1.62
N PRO A 187 -23.16 0.75 -0.60
CA PRO A 187 -23.15 -0.64 -0.10
C PRO A 187 -21.87 -1.45 -0.45
N ASP A 188 -20.67 -0.88 -0.22
CA ASP A 188 -19.38 -1.51 -0.51
C ASP A 188 -18.60 -1.77 0.80
N MET A 189 -18.95 -2.86 1.47
CA MET A 189 -18.34 -3.26 2.75
C MET A 189 -16.85 -3.65 2.58
N GLY A 190 -16.51 -4.31 1.47
CA GLY A 190 -15.13 -4.73 1.20
C GLY A 190 -14.18 -3.55 1.14
N THR A 191 -14.48 -2.56 0.30
CA THR A 191 -13.65 -1.35 0.18
C THR A 191 -13.66 -0.52 1.47
N THR A 192 -14.78 -0.49 2.21
CA THR A 192 -14.86 0.18 3.53
C THR A 192 -13.82 -0.38 4.50
N VAL A 193 -13.77 -1.73 4.62
CA VAL A 193 -12.79 -2.41 5.49
C VAL A 193 -11.37 -2.12 5.04
N LEU A 194 -11.09 -2.08 3.74
CA LEU A 194 -9.76 -1.79 3.23
C LEU A 194 -9.33 -0.34 3.53
N ILE A 195 -10.21 0.66 3.28
CA ILE A 195 -9.89 2.09 3.52
C ILE A 195 -9.58 2.33 5.00
N PHE A 196 -10.50 1.94 5.87
CA PHE A 196 -10.35 2.17 7.30
C PHE A 196 -9.33 1.23 7.92
N GLY A 197 -9.41 -0.07 7.62
CA GLY A 197 -8.58 -1.11 8.23
C GLY A 197 -7.08 -0.90 7.96
N PHE A 198 -6.68 -0.63 6.71
CA PHE A 198 -5.25 -0.42 6.42
C PHE A 198 -4.72 0.90 6.99
N SER A 199 -5.53 1.96 7.02
CA SER A 199 -5.15 3.20 7.71
C SER A 199 -4.98 2.96 9.22
N PHE A 200 -5.86 2.17 9.82
CA PHE A 200 -5.82 1.81 11.23
C PHE A 200 -4.61 0.93 11.56
N VAL A 201 -4.34 -0.12 10.75
CA VAL A 201 -3.17 -0.98 10.89
C VAL A 201 -1.86 -0.19 10.74
N LEU A 202 -1.81 0.78 9.82
CA LEU A 202 -0.63 1.61 9.63
C LEU A 202 -0.30 2.44 10.88
N ILE A 203 -1.32 2.98 11.56
CA ILE A 203 -1.15 3.69 12.83
C ILE A 203 -0.67 2.74 13.93
N TYR A 204 -1.19 1.52 14.00
CA TYR A 204 -0.71 0.50 14.92
C TYR A 204 0.77 0.20 14.72
N LEU A 205 1.20 -0.03 13.48
CA LEU A 205 2.60 -0.30 13.14
C LEU A 205 3.53 0.90 13.40
N ALA A 206 2.99 2.11 13.46
CA ALA A 206 3.73 3.29 13.89
C ALA A 206 4.03 3.33 15.40
N GLY A 207 3.63 2.29 16.13
CA GLY A 207 3.94 2.13 17.55
C GLY A 207 2.86 2.68 18.49
N PHE A 208 1.64 2.80 18.02
CA PHE A 208 0.50 3.19 18.84
C PHE A 208 0.09 2.06 19.81
N ASP A 209 -0.63 2.41 20.87
CA ASP A 209 -0.99 1.51 21.98
C ASP A 209 -1.79 0.27 21.52
N GLY A 210 -1.16 -0.91 21.54
CA GLY A 210 -1.77 -2.16 21.10
C GLY A 210 -3.00 -2.59 21.91
N LYS A 211 -3.09 -2.19 23.19
CA LYS A 211 -4.26 -2.48 24.02
C LYS A 211 -5.49 -1.72 23.52
N PHE A 212 -5.29 -0.48 23.07
CA PHE A 212 -6.36 0.31 22.44
C PHE A 212 -6.87 -0.37 21.17
N PHE A 213 -5.97 -0.85 20.32
CA PHE A 213 -6.34 -1.55 19.07
C PHE A 213 -7.10 -2.85 19.35
N GLY A 214 -6.62 -3.65 20.32
CA GLY A 214 -7.32 -4.86 20.75
C GLY A 214 -8.72 -4.57 21.27
N GLY A 215 -8.85 -3.56 22.14
CA GLY A 215 -10.16 -3.13 22.66
C GLY A 215 -11.09 -2.60 21.55
N ALA A 216 -10.56 -1.76 20.64
CA ALA A 216 -11.33 -1.25 19.51
C ALA A 216 -11.81 -2.37 18.57
N PHE A 217 -10.96 -3.38 18.32
CA PHE A 217 -11.32 -4.55 17.50
C PHE A 217 -12.44 -5.37 18.15
N VAL A 218 -12.35 -5.64 19.47
CA VAL A 218 -13.39 -6.36 20.22
C VAL A 218 -14.70 -5.59 20.20
N ILE A 219 -14.67 -4.27 20.44
CA ILE A 219 -15.88 -3.43 20.41
C ILE A 219 -16.49 -3.41 18.99
N ALA A 220 -15.68 -3.23 17.94
CA ALA A 220 -16.15 -3.23 16.56
C ALA A 220 -16.76 -4.59 16.17
N GLY A 221 -16.13 -5.70 16.57
CA GLY A 221 -16.65 -7.05 16.36
C GLY A 221 -17.99 -7.28 17.07
N PHE A 222 -18.12 -6.84 18.31
CA PHE A 222 -19.36 -6.95 19.10
C PHE A 222 -20.51 -6.12 18.49
N LEU A 223 -20.23 -4.85 18.13
CA LEU A 223 -21.21 -3.99 17.46
C LEU A 223 -21.59 -4.53 16.07
N GLY A 224 -20.62 -5.06 15.32
CA GLY A 224 -20.87 -5.73 14.04
C GLY A 224 -21.75 -6.97 14.19
N PHE A 225 -21.52 -7.78 15.21
CA PHE A 225 -22.36 -8.94 15.54
C PHE A 225 -23.80 -8.53 15.87
N ILE A 226 -24.00 -7.51 16.72
CA ILE A 226 -25.33 -6.98 17.03
C ILE A 226 -26.00 -6.47 15.75
N ALA A 227 -25.31 -5.65 14.94
CA ALA A 227 -25.85 -5.10 13.70
C ALA A 227 -26.23 -6.19 12.69
N ALA A 228 -25.50 -7.31 12.67
CA ALA A 228 -25.84 -8.45 11.84
C ALA A 228 -27.08 -9.17 12.32
N ARG A 229 -27.20 -9.41 13.64
CA ARG A 229 -28.40 -10.05 14.26
C ARG A 229 -29.68 -9.23 14.07
N MET A 230 -29.58 -7.90 13.96
CA MET A 230 -30.73 -7.02 13.74
C MET A 230 -31.29 -7.07 12.32
N SER A 231 -30.62 -7.72 11.37
CA SER A 231 -31.07 -7.82 9.97
C SER A 231 -31.05 -9.29 9.52
N PRO A 232 -32.23 -9.89 9.17
CA PRO A 232 -32.30 -11.28 8.69
C PRO A 232 -31.33 -11.54 7.54
N TYR A 233 -31.29 -10.65 6.55
CA TYR A 233 -30.36 -10.72 5.40
C TYR A 233 -28.88 -10.77 5.78
N ARG A 234 -28.46 -9.95 6.75
CA ARG A 234 -27.06 -9.96 7.20
C ARG A 234 -26.72 -11.19 8.00
N TRP A 235 -27.70 -11.68 8.77
CA TRP A 235 -27.53 -12.89 9.55
C TRP A 235 -27.41 -14.13 8.66
N GLU A 236 -28.26 -14.26 7.65
CA GLU A 236 -28.16 -15.30 6.63
C GLU A 236 -26.82 -15.31 5.91
N ARG A 237 -26.27 -14.12 5.60
CA ARG A 237 -24.90 -14.00 5.04
C ARG A 237 -23.83 -14.53 5.98
N ILE A 238 -23.95 -14.32 7.28
CA ILE A 238 -23.02 -14.88 8.27
C ILE A 238 -23.18 -16.39 8.34
N GLN A 239 -24.38 -16.89 8.39
CA GLN A 239 -24.64 -18.34 8.40
C GLN A 239 -24.11 -19.02 7.14
N SER A 240 -24.38 -18.47 5.96
CA SER A 240 -23.88 -18.99 4.69
C SER A 240 -22.35 -18.90 4.54
N TRP A 241 -21.69 -18.03 5.30
CA TRP A 241 -20.23 -17.99 5.36
C TRP A 241 -19.65 -19.11 6.23
N PHE A 242 -20.26 -19.40 7.41
CA PHE A 242 -19.80 -20.46 8.29
C PHE A 242 -20.09 -21.85 7.72
N ASP A 243 -21.28 -22.03 7.12
CA ASP A 243 -21.67 -23.26 6.44
C ASP A 243 -22.37 -22.92 5.11
N PRO A 244 -21.63 -22.86 4.00
CA PRO A 244 -22.18 -22.48 2.71
C PRO A 244 -23.00 -23.59 2.04
N TRP A 245 -22.83 -24.87 2.44
CA TRP A 245 -23.43 -26.00 1.75
C TRP A 245 -24.96 -26.06 1.84
N PRO A 246 -25.59 -25.81 2.98
CA PRO A 246 -27.05 -25.71 3.06
C PRO A 246 -27.66 -24.56 2.26
N HIS A 247 -26.83 -23.54 1.99
CA HIS A 247 -27.18 -22.32 1.22
C HIS A 247 -26.64 -22.33 -0.22
N ALA A 248 -26.31 -23.52 -0.74
CA ALA A 248 -25.63 -23.67 -2.05
C ALA A 248 -26.45 -23.18 -3.26
N GLN A 249 -27.77 -22.98 -3.11
CA GLN A 249 -28.64 -22.46 -4.16
C GLN A 249 -28.98 -20.97 -4.01
N ASP A 250 -28.59 -20.37 -2.86
CA ASP A 250 -28.91 -18.99 -2.51
C ASP A 250 -27.63 -18.17 -2.19
N MET A 251 -27.53 -17.63 -1.00
CA MET A 251 -26.44 -16.76 -0.53
C MET A 251 -25.06 -17.43 -0.48
N GLY A 252 -25.02 -18.77 -0.33
CA GLY A 252 -23.81 -19.58 -0.33
C GLY A 252 -23.34 -20.00 -1.73
N TYR A 253 -24.16 -19.82 -2.78
CA TYR A 253 -23.88 -20.31 -4.13
C TYR A 253 -22.49 -19.91 -4.63
N GLN A 254 -22.17 -18.63 -4.54
CA GLN A 254 -20.88 -18.10 -5.04
C GLN A 254 -19.68 -18.69 -4.28
N THR A 255 -19.79 -18.86 -2.95
CA THR A 255 -18.77 -19.49 -2.13
C THR A 255 -18.58 -20.97 -2.48
N VAL A 256 -19.68 -21.71 -2.62
CA VAL A 256 -19.65 -23.14 -2.97
C VAL A 256 -19.04 -23.35 -4.34
N GLN A 257 -19.45 -22.58 -5.35
CA GLN A 257 -18.88 -22.67 -6.70
C GLN A 257 -17.39 -22.29 -6.72
N GLY A 258 -16.98 -21.28 -5.93
CA GLY A 258 -15.57 -20.92 -5.76
C GLY A 258 -14.74 -22.06 -5.15
N LEU A 259 -15.24 -22.69 -4.08
CA LEU A 259 -14.59 -23.83 -3.43
C LEU A 259 -14.52 -25.06 -4.33
N LEU A 260 -15.57 -25.35 -5.09
CA LEU A 260 -15.59 -26.43 -6.08
C LEU A 260 -14.57 -26.18 -7.18
N ALA A 261 -14.48 -24.95 -7.69
CA ALA A 261 -13.48 -24.58 -8.70
C ALA A 261 -12.05 -24.78 -8.17
N VAL A 262 -11.74 -24.27 -6.97
CA VAL A 262 -10.41 -24.47 -6.37
C VAL A 262 -10.12 -25.95 -6.12
N GLY A 263 -11.10 -26.70 -5.63
CA GLY A 263 -10.95 -28.12 -5.31
C GLY A 263 -10.78 -29.00 -6.55
N SER A 264 -11.46 -28.71 -7.64
CA SER A 264 -11.36 -29.47 -8.89
C SER A 264 -9.99 -29.33 -9.56
N GLY A 265 -9.27 -28.23 -9.33
CA GLY A 265 -7.94 -28.03 -9.89
C GLY A 265 -6.88 -29.02 -9.39
N GLY A 266 -7.06 -29.69 -8.27
CA GLY A 266 -6.11 -30.65 -7.73
C GLY A 266 -4.69 -30.08 -7.60
N ILE A 267 -3.66 -30.89 -7.85
CA ILE A 267 -2.25 -30.45 -7.71
C ILE A 267 -1.78 -29.67 -8.94
N LEU A 268 -2.06 -30.15 -10.15
CA LEU A 268 -1.48 -29.61 -11.41
C LEU A 268 -2.49 -28.79 -12.24
N GLY A 269 -3.75 -28.77 -11.85
CA GLY A 269 -4.83 -28.09 -12.58
C GLY A 269 -5.49 -28.96 -13.65
N GLU A 270 -6.66 -28.52 -14.09
CA GLU A 270 -7.39 -29.12 -15.21
C GLU A 270 -6.75 -28.79 -16.57
N GLY A 271 -5.87 -27.81 -16.62
CA GLY A 271 -5.21 -27.29 -17.81
C GLY A 271 -5.72 -25.91 -18.23
N PHE A 272 -4.86 -25.15 -18.89
CA PHE A 272 -5.19 -23.80 -19.36
C PHE A 272 -6.41 -23.82 -20.29
N MET A 273 -7.36 -22.94 -20.05
CA MET A 273 -8.66 -22.83 -20.73
C MET A 273 -9.61 -24.05 -20.58
N GLN A 274 -9.26 -25.05 -19.76
CA GLN A 274 -10.12 -26.23 -19.54
C GLN A 274 -11.03 -26.13 -18.32
N GLY A 275 -10.81 -25.13 -17.45
CA GLY A 275 -11.65 -24.92 -16.27
C GLY A 275 -13.13 -24.72 -16.62
N THR A 276 -14.01 -25.43 -15.88
CA THR A 276 -15.46 -25.43 -16.14
C THR A 276 -16.17 -24.24 -15.47
N SER A 277 -15.61 -23.65 -14.41
CA SER A 277 -16.22 -22.57 -13.64
C SER A 277 -16.57 -21.33 -14.46
N LYS A 278 -15.84 -21.05 -15.53
CA LYS A 278 -16.06 -19.91 -16.44
C LYS A 278 -17.29 -20.03 -17.35
N TYR A 279 -17.94 -21.22 -17.45
CA TYR A 279 -19.15 -21.44 -18.23
C TYR A 279 -20.40 -21.02 -17.45
N PHE A 280 -20.37 -19.84 -16.81
CA PHE A 280 -21.45 -19.24 -16.02
C PHE A 280 -21.81 -19.99 -14.74
N TYR A 281 -21.06 -21.02 -14.35
CA TYR A 281 -21.25 -21.68 -13.06
C TYR A 281 -20.78 -20.81 -11.89
N LEU A 282 -19.70 -20.05 -12.07
CA LEU A 282 -19.15 -19.18 -11.04
C LEU A 282 -19.45 -17.70 -11.35
N PRO A 283 -20.33 -17.04 -10.57
CA PRO A 283 -20.54 -15.60 -10.70
C PRO A 283 -19.25 -14.83 -10.45
N GLU A 284 -19.06 -13.72 -11.18
CA GLU A 284 -17.88 -12.84 -11.01
C GLU A 284 -16.54 -13.59 -11.17
N ALA A 285 -16.50 -14.64 -12.03
CA ALA A 285 -15.32 -15.47 -12.26
C ALA A 285 -14.10 -14.68 -12.76
N HIS A 286 -14.30 -13.57 -13.47
CA HIS A 286 -13.23 -12.75 -14.01
C HIS A 286 -12.87 -11.55 -13.09
N THR A 287 -13.68 -11.24 -12.11
CA THR A 287 -13.47 -10.15 -11.14
C THR A 287 -13.01 -10.69 -9.79
N ASP A 288 -13.91 -10.92 -8.86
CA ASP A 288 -13.60 -11.24 -7.47
C ASP A 288 -13.10 -12.67 -7.28
N PHE A 289 -13.54 -13.60 -8.14
CA PHE A 289 -13.17 -15.02 -8.12
C PHE A 289 -12.14 -15.41 -9.19
N ALA A 290 -11.43 -14.43 -9.75
CA ALA A 290 -10.37 -14.69 -10.73
C ALA A 290 -9.29 -15.65 -10.21
N PHE A 291 -9.02 -15.65 -8.91
CA PHE A 291 -8.12 -16.61 -8.28
C PHE A 291 -8.65 -18.05 -8.30
N ALA A 292 -9.98 -18.25 -8.20
CA ALA A 292 -10.58 -19.58 -8.29
C ALA A 292 -10.38 -20.19 -9.69
N VAL A 293 -10.60 -19.40 -10.75
CA VAL A 293 -10.34 -19.82 -12.13
C VAL A 293 -8.88 -20.19 -12.33
N TRP A 294 -7.95 -19.36 -11.84
CA TRP A 294 -6.52 -19.64 -11.87
C TRP A 294 -6.17 -20.94 -11.14
N ALA A 295 -6.70 -21.12 -9.92
CA ALA A 295 -6.47 -22.32 -9.13
C ALA A 295 -7.08 -23.58 -9.78
N GLN A 296 -8.22 -23.47 -10.43
CA GLN A 296 -8.82 -24.56 -11.21
C GLN A 296 -7.93 -24.98 -12.39
N GLU A 297 -7.47 -24.01 -13.17
CA GLU A 297 -6.72 -24.30 -14.41
C GLU A 297 -5.26 -24.67 -14.16
N MET A 298 -4.59 -24.09 -13.14
CA MET A 298 -3.16 -24.27 -12.84
C MET A 298 -2.92 -25.09 -11.56
N GLY A 299 -3.96 -25.51 -10.88
CA GLY A 299 -3.90 -26.33 -9.67
C GLY A 299 -3.27 -25.64 -8.47
N PHE A 300 -2.99 -26.46 -7.46
CA PHE A 300 -2.34 -26.01 -6.22
C PHE A 300 -0.96 -25.37 -6.49
N VAL A 301 -0.17 -25.91 -7.42
CA VAL A 301 1.15 -25.37 -7.77
C VAL A 301 1.01 -23.92 -8.31
N GLY A 302 0.06 -23.69 -9.22
CA GLY A 302 -0.20 -22.34 -9.76
C GLY A 302 -0.72 -21.37 -8.71
N ALA A 303 -1.59 -21.84 -7.80
CA ALA A 303 -2.11 -21.04 -6.70
C ALA A 303 -1.00 -20.63 -5.71
N VAL A 304 -0.15 -21.58 -5.29
CA VAL A 304 1.00 -21.30 -4.40
C VAL A 304 1.99 -20.37 -5.06
N PHE A 305 2.23 -20.49 -6.37
CA PHE A 305 3.14 -19.60 -7.09
C PHE A 305 2.69 -18.14 -7.00
N VAL A 306 1.41 -17.86 -7.15
CA VAL A 306 0.86 -16.49 -6.95
C VAL A 306 1.08 -16.01 -5.51
N VAL A 307 0.83 -16.85 -4.50
CA VAL A 307 1.07 -16.52 -3.09
C VAL A 307 2.55 -16.20 -2.84
N VAL A 308 3.48 -16.98 -3.40
CA VAL A 308 4.93 -16.74 -3.30
C VAL A 308 5.33 -15.41 -3.93
N LEU A 309 4.76 -15.05 -5.08
CA LEU A 309 5.01 -13.77 -5.72
C LEU A 309 4.50 -12.60 -4.86
N ILE A 310 3.32 -12.73 -4.24
CA ILE A 310 2.78 -11.73 -3.31
C ILE A 310 3.69 -11.60 -2.08
N ALA A 311 4.15 -12.71 -1.52
CA ALA A 311 5.09 -12.72 -0.40
C ALA A 311 6.43 -12.05 -0.76
N ALA A 312 6.96 -12.31 -1.95
CA ALA A 312 8.17 -11.67 -2.45
C ALA A 312 7.97 -10.15 -2.61
N PHE A 313 6.86 -9.72 -3.22
CA PHE A 313 6.50 -8.30 -3.29
C PHE A 313 6.45 -7.65 -1.90
N THR A 314 5.78 -8.30 -0.95
CA THR A 314 5.63 -7.84 0.43
C THR A 314 6.98 -7.66 1.12
N TYR A 315 7.86 -8.63 0.99
CA TYR A 315 9.22 -8.60 1.53
C TYR A 315 10.02 -7.40 1.02
N PHE A 316 10.08 -7.23 -0.30
CA PHE A 316 10.81 -6.11 -0.89
C PHE A 316 10.14 -4.76 -0.65
N GLY A 317 8.81 -4.69 -0.60
CA GLY A 317 8.07 -3.49 -0.24
C GLY A 317 8.39 -3.00 1.17
N PHE A 318 8.44 -3.90 2.15
CA PHE A 318 8.87 -3.56 3.51
C PHE A 318 10.35 -3.18 3.60
N ARG A 319 11.21 -3.80 2.80
CA ARG A 319 12.63 -3.36 2.71
C ARG A 319 12.75 -1.95 2.17
N ILE A 320 11.98 -1.59 1.13
CA ILE A 320 11.93 -0.21 0.59
C ILE A 320 11.46 0.76 1.68
N SER A 321 10.40 0.40 2.42
CA SER A 321 9.90 1.21 3.53
C SER A 321 10.96 1.44 4.61
N ASN A 322 11.62 0.39 5.08
CA ASN A 322 12.62 0.47 6.15
C ASN A 322 13.88 1.24 5.74
N LYS A 323 14.19 1.30 4.44
CA LYS A 323 15.32 2.06 3.88
C LYS A 323 14.93 3.46 3.41
N ALA A 324 13.68 3.89 3.61
CA ALA A 324 13.21 5.19 3.17
C ALA A 324 13.95 6.32 3.90
N ARG A 325 14.28 7.39 3.15
CA ARG A 325 15.08 8.52 3.63
C ARG A 325 14.35 9.48 4.54
N ASP A 326 13.03 9.47 4.48
CA ASP A 326 12.16 10.35 5.25
C ASP A 326 10.96 9.57 5.81
N GLU A 327 10.42 10.06 6.91
CA GLU A 327 9.31 9.40 7.61
C GLU A 327 8.04 9.30 6.74
N PHE A 328 7.79 10.28 5.86
CA PHE A 328 6.64 10.20 4.95
C PHE A 328 6.80 9.05 3.95
N GLY A 329 7.97 8.96 3.31
CA GLY A 329 8.29 7.87 2.39
C GLY A 329 8.21 6.51 3.07
N LYS A 330 8.69 6.40 4.32
CA LYS A 330 8.62 5.18 5.12
C LYS A 330 7.17 4.73 5.33
N TRP A 331 6.32 5.61 5.85
CA TRP A 331 4.93 5.25 6.14
C TRP A 331 4.10 5.05 4.87
N LEU A 332 4.37 5.83 3.81
CA LEU A 332 3.70 5.66 2.52
C LEU A 332 4.07 4.31 1.88
N ALA A 333 5.35 3.95 1.86
CA ALA A 333 5.79 2.65 1.34
C ALA A 333 5.22 1.49 2.15
N MET A 334 5.20 1.61 3.49
CA MET A 334 4.57 0.63 4.39
C MET A 334 3.08 0.48 4.06
N GLY A 335 2.35 1.59 3.96
CA GLY A 335 0.91 1.60 3.67
C GLY A 335 0.57 1.00 2.31
N ILE A 336 1.31 1.34 1.25
CA ILE A 336 1.11 0.79 -0.09
C ILE A 336 1.38 -0.73 -0.09
N THR A 337 2.46 -1.17 0.56
CA THR A 337 2.78 -2.60 0.66
C THR A 337 1.67 -3.35 1.38
N LEU A 338 1.19 -2.83 2.52
CA LEU A 338 0.07 -3.41 3.27
C LEU A 338 -1.23 -3.44 2.47
N LEU A 339 -1.54 -2.36 1.73
CA LEU A 339 -2.75 -2.29 0.91
C LEU A 339 -2.76 -3.39 -0.14
N ILE A 340 -1.71 -3.49 -0.96
CA ILE A 340 -1.65 -4.45 -2.07
C ILE A 340 -1.58 -5.88 -1.54
N SER A 341 -0.67 -6.17 -0.60
CA SER A 341 -0.51 -7.51 -0.04
C SER A 341 -1.72 -7.94 0.78
N GLY A 342 -2.24 -7.04 1.60
CA GLY A 342 -3.41 -7.31 2.43
C GLY A 342 -4.68 -7.50 1.59
N GLN A 343 -4.90 -6.69 0.54
CA GLN A 343 -6.00 -6.89 -0.39
C GLN A 343 -5.89 -8.23 -1.12
N ALA A 344 -4.67 -8.63 -1.52
CA ALA A 344 -4.44 -9.92 -2.15
C ALA A 344 -4.76 -11.09 -1.20
N LEU A 345 -4.24 -11.05 0.03
CA LEU A 345 -4.53 -12.06 1.04
C LEU A 345 -6.02 -12.13 1.40
N PHE A 346 -6.67 -10.96 1.47
CA PHE A 346 -8.11 -10.87 1.74
C PHE A 346 -8.94 -11.55 0.63
N ASN A 347 -8.60 -11.31 -0.65
CA ASN A 347 -9.26 -11.96 -1.78
C ASN A 347 -9.02 -13.48 -1.77
N ILE A 348 -7.78 -13.93 -1.60
CA ILE A 348 -7.46 -15.37 -1.54
C ILE A 348 -8.20 -16.04 -0.39
N ALA A 349 -8.23 -15.43 0.80
CA ALA A 349 -8.94 -15.94 1.95
C ALA A 349 -10.46 -16.02 1.70
N MET A 350 -11.03 -15.03 0.99
CA MET A 350 -12.44 -15.02 0.57
C MET A 350 -12.72 -16.16 -0.41
N VAL A 351 -11.90 -16.34 -1.43
CA VAL A 351 -12.08 -17.42 -2.43
C VAL A 351 -11.95 -18.80 -1.81
N CYS A 352 -11.08 -18.95 -0.79
CA CYS A 352 -10.92 -20.18 -0.02
C CYS A 352 -11.98 -20.36 1.09
N GLY A 353 -13.00 -19.50 1.18
CA GLY A 353 -14.07 -19.59 2.18
C GLY A 353 -13.66 -19.20 3.60
N ILE A 354 -12.42 -18.77 3.84
CA ILE A 354 -11.94 -18.34 5.18
C ILE A 354 -12.58 -17.01 5.59
N MET A 355 -12.86 -16.14 4.61
CA MET A 355 -13.54 -14.85 4.82
C MET A 355 -14.84 -14.77 4.02
N PRO A 356 -15.81 -13.95 4.47
CA PRO A 356 -17.06 -13.79 3.73
C PRO A 356 -16.83 -13.11 2.38
N VAL A 357 -17.74 -13.36 1.43
CA VAL A 357 -17.70 -12.74 0.10
C VAL A 357 -17.93 -11.23 0.22
N THR A 358 -16.97 -10.43 -0.24
CA THR A 358 -16.96 -8.97 -0.08
C THR A 358 -16.79 -8.18 -1.39
N GLY A 359 -16.53 -8.85 -2.51
CA GLY A 359 -16.34 -8.17 -3.80
C GLY A 359 -15.00 -7.43 -3.92
N VAL A 360 -13.97 -7.86 -3.23
CA VAL A 360 -12.63 -7.26 -3.29
C VAL A 360 -11.80 -7.99 -4.35
N PRO A 361 -11.35 -7.31 -5.43
CA PRO A 361 -10.58 -7.97 -6.49
C PRO A 361 -9.14 -8.29 -6.07
N LEU A 362 -8.55 -9.35 -6.64
CA LEU A 362 -7.14 -9.69 -6.48
C LEU A 362 -6.27 -8.69 -7.27
N PRO A 363 -5.37 -7.93 -6.63
CA PRO A 363 -4.52 -6.98 -7.32
C PRO A 363 -3.75 -7.59 -8.48
N PHE A 364 -3.76 -6.94 -9.65
CA PHE A 364 -3.08 -7.31 -10.90
C PHE A 364 -3.60 -8.59 -11.58
N VAL A 365 -4.42 -9.41 -10.92
CA VAL A 365 -4.95 -10.67 -11.47
C VAL A 365 -6.40 -10.53 -11.91
N SER A 366 -7.22 -9.84 -11.13
CA SER A 366 -8.64 -9.65 -11.42
C SER A 366 -8.87 -8.60 -12.52
N TYR A 367 -9.95 -8.79 -13.29
CA TYR A 367 -10.46 -7.79 -14.21
C TYR A 367 -11.03 -6.58 -13.44
N GLY A 368 -10.53 -5.37 -13.75
CA GLY A 368 -11.01 -4.15 -13.10
C GLY A 368 -10.15 -2.93 -13.46
N GLY A 369 -10.62 -2.10 -14.40
CA GLY A 369 -9.83 -0.96 -14.89
C GLY A 369 -9.40 0.02 -13.80
N SER A 370 -10.32 0.43 -12.91
CA SER A 370 -10.02 1.37 -11.82
C SER A 370 -9.10 0.79 -10.77
N SER A 371 -9.28 -0.50 -10.41
CA SER A 371 -8.43 -1.19 -9.47
C SER A 371 -7.01 -1.35 -10.02
N LEU A 372 -6.89 -1.73 -11.28
CA LEU A 372 -5.61 -1.86 -11.97
C LEU A 372 -4.86 -0.52 -12.02
N LEU A 373 -5.57 0.55 -12.39
CA LEU A 373 -5.02 1.91 -12.43
C LEU A 373 -4.51 2.34 -11.06
N MET A 374 -5.32 2.19 -10.02
CA MET A 374 -4.93 2.52 -8.64
C MET A 374 -3.72 1.71 -8.19
N ASN A 375 -3.69 0.40 -8.46
CA ASN A 375 -2.58 -0.47 -8.09
C ASN A 375 -1.27 -0.06 -8.77
N PHE A 376 -1.29 0.25 -10.07
CA PHE A 376 -0.08 0.74 -10.77
C PHE A 376 0.33 2.14 -10.31
N MET A 377 -0.60 3.02 -9.97
CA MET A 377 -0.30 4.31 -9.33
C MET A 377 0.42 4.10 -7.98
N ALA A 378 -0.08 3.19 -7.16
CA ALA A 378 0.53 2.84 -5.88
C ALA A 378 1.94 2.26 -6.05
N ILE A 379 2.13 1.32 -7.00
CA ILE A 379 3.46 0.77 -7.34
C ILE A 379 4.40 1.87 -7.86
N GLY A 380 3.92 2.79 -8.69
CA GLY A 380 4.70 3.93 -9.16
C GLY A 380 5.25 4.79 -8.02
N LEU A 381 4.42 5.08 -7.01
CA LEU A 381 4.86 5.80 -5.82
C LEU A 381 5.87 5.00 -4.99
N LEU A 382 5.60 3.71 -4.76
CA LEU A 382 6.51 2.81 -4.05
C LEU A 382 7.88 2.72 -4.77
N ALA A 383 7.86 2.62 -6.08
CA ALA A 383 9.06 2.61 -6.91
C ALA A 383 9.81 3.96 -6.90
N SER A 384 9.09 5.09 -6.83
CA SER A 384 9.69 6.43 -6.65
C SER A 384 10.46 6.52 -5.32
N ILE A 385 9.91 5.96 -4.25
CA ILE A 385 10.59 5.88 -2.94
C ILE A 385 11.83 4.99 -3.05
N GLY A 386 11.68 3.78 -3.62
CA GLY A 386 12.78 2.82 -3.80
C GLY A 386 13.94 3.36 -4.64
N ARG A 387 13.65 4.10 -5.74
CA ARG A 387 14.67 4.76 -6.57
C ARG A 387 15.53 5.72 -5.75
N ARG A 388 14.91 6.58 -4.94
CA ARG A 388 15.64 7.56 -4.12
C ARG A 388 16.50 6.93 -3.04
N ASN A 389 16.09 5.78 -2.51
CA ASN A 389 16.90 5.01 -1.59
C ASN A 389 18.23 4.60 -2.26
N VAL A 390 18.20 4.16 -3.52
CA VAL A 390 19.38 3.77 -4.30
C VAL A 390 20.27 4.96 -4.66
N GLU A 391 19.68 6.07 -5.12
CA GLU A 391 20.41 7.30 -5.46
C GLU A 391 21.21 7.85 -4.27
N GLY A 392 20.67 7.69 -3.05
CA GLY A 392 21.34 8.12 -1.83
C GLY A 392 22.56 7.31 -1.45
N VAL A 393 22.50 6.03 -1.67
CA VAL A 393 23.66 5.16 -1.41
C VAL A 393 24.80 5.52 -2.36
N LYS A 394 24.50 5.84 -3.63
CA LYS A 394 25.50 6.27 -4.59
C LYS A 394 26.17 7.59 -4.21
N GLN A 395 25.39 8.57 -3.74
CA GLN A 395 25.95 9.88 -3.32
C GLN A 395 26.85 9.78 -2.09
N VAL A 396 26.53 8.92 -1.13
CA VAL A 396 27.36 8.67 0.06
C VAL A 396 28.64 7.90 -0.33
N GLY A 397 28.55 6.97 -1.28
CA GLY A 397 29.71 6.20 -1.77
C GLY A 397 30.66 6.97 -2.71
N THR A 398 30.21 8.10 -3.27
CA THR A 398 31.04 9.00 -4.12
C THR A 398 31.52 10.25 -3.37
N ALA A 399 31.09 10.47 -2.12
CA ALA A 399 31.70 11.49 -1.28
C ALA A 399 33.14 11.06 -0.99
N GLU A 400 34.10 11.84 -1.44
CA GLU A 400 35.50 11.65 -1.05
C GLU A 400 35.62 11.54 0.47
N PRO A 401 36.39 10.60 0.99
CA PRO A 401 36.64 10.53 2.41
C PRO A 401 37.14 11.88 2.89
N LEU A 402 36.47 12.48 3.86
CA LEU A 402 36.96 13.68 4.52
C LEU A 402 38.43 13.47 4.90
N PRO A 403 39.34 14.37 4.51
CA PRO A 403 40.76 14.24 4.86
C PRO A 403 40.87 13.96 6.35
N SER A 404 41.61 12.93 6.70
CA SER A 404 41.75 12.53 8.10
C SER A 404 42.31 13.72 8.90
N LEU A 405 41.88 13.93 10.11
CA LEU A 405 42.38 15.00 11.00
C LEU A 405 43.94 15.02 11.08
N ARG A 406 44.61 13.91 10.76
CA ARG A 406 46.03 13.81 10.61
C ARG A 406 46.55 14.54 9.36
N GLU A 407 45.85 14.53 8.24
CA GLU A 407 46.27 15.24 7.00
C GLU A 407 46.03 16.75 7.12
N GLU A 408 44.97 17.18 7.78
CA GLU A 408 44.73 18.60 8.07
C GLU A 408 45.80 19.16 9.02
N THR A 409 46.25 18.39 10.00
CA THR A 409 47.31 18.79 10.93
C THR A 409 48.64 18.84 10.24
N GLN A 410 48.96 17.92 9.31
CA GLN A 410 50.21 17.95 8.51
C GLN A 410 50.22 19.07 7.49
N SER A 411 49.08 19.49 6.92
CA SER A 411 49.04 20.62 5.98
C SER A 411 49.22 21.98 6.68
N ARG A 412 48.83 22.10 7.94
CA ARG A 412 49.04 23.32 8.77
C ARG A 412 50.47 23.48 9.30
N PHE A 413 51.26 22.41 9.32
CA PHE A 413 52.64 22.40 9.80
C PHE A 413 53.71 22.22 8.70
N LYS A 414 53.42 22.50 7.43
CA LYS A 414 54.47 22.66 6.40
C LYS A 414 55.22 23.96 6.69
N PRO A 415 56.54 23.92 7.08
CA PRO A 415 57.29 25.12 7.28
C PRO A 415 57.39 25.87 5.95
N ALA A 416 57.11 27.16 5.99
CA ALA A 416 57.27 28.06 4.82
C ALA A 416 58.69 27.93 4.28
N ALA A 417 58.80 27.68 2.99
CA ALA A 417 60.10 27.62 2.28
C ALA A 417 60.85 28.93 2.51
N THR A 418 62.03 28.82 3.11
CA THR A 418 62.96 29.93 3.32
C THR A 418 63.40 30.49 1.97
N THR A 419 62.86 31.63 1.60
CA THR A 419 63.38 32.46 0.52
C THR A 419 64.58 33.27 1.07
N ARG A 420 65.79 32.91 0.64
CA ARG A 420 67.00 33.72 0.86
C ARG A 420 66.82 35.03 0.15
N THR A 421 66.80 36.15 0.88
CA THR A 421 67.14 37.48 0.33
C THR A 421 67.95 38.28 1.34
N ASN A 422 68.99 38.76 0.80
CA ASN A 422 70.05 39.67 1.18
C ASN A 422 69.84 40.67 2.35
N LYS A 423 70.98 40.83 3.00
CA LYS A 423 71.43 41.91 3.89
C LYS A 423 70.93 43.32 3.55
N THR A 424 70.46 44.08 4.57
CA THR A 424 71.13 45.31 5.11
C THR A 424 70.13 46.10 5.97
N ASN A 425 70.73 46.76 7.00
CA ASN A 425 70.27 47.88 7.80
C ASN A 425 69.41 47.59 9.04
N MET A 426 70.09 47.56 10.16
CA MET A 426 69.56 47.89 11.50
C MET A 426 69.23 49.37 11.66
N PRO A 427 68.24 49.76 12.43
CA PRO A 427 68.43 50.75 13.47
C PRO A 427 67.86 50.30 14.85
N GLY A 428 68.40 50.91 15.88
CA GLY A 428 68.46 50.59 17.28
C GLY A 428 67.22 50.56 18.17
N PRO A 429 67.42 50.43 19.47
CA PRO A 429 66.44 49.92 20.40
C PRO A 429 65.36 50.94 20.86
N PHE A 430 64.11 50.54 20.85
CA PHE A 430 62.99 51.35 21.33
C PHE A 430 62.68 51.09 22.82
N LYS A 431 62.59 52.24 23.59
CA LYS A 431 62.26 52.31 25.01
C LYS A 431 60.77 52.02 25.25
N PRO A 432 60.39 51.45 26.43
CA PRO A 432 59.01 51.19 26.76
C PRO A 432 58.29 52.45 27.29
N ARG A 433 56.98 52.59 26.94
CA ARG A 433 56.06 53.58 27.49
C ARG A 433 55.21 52.99 28.62
N PRO A 434 54.83 53.81 29.62
CA PRO A 434 54.21 53.33 30.86
C PRO A 434 52.68 53.17 30.76
N SER A 435 52.19 52.33 31.62
CA SER A 435 50.78 52.01 31.85
C SER A 435 49.92 53.19 32.30
N LYS A 436 48.71 53.33 31.75
CA LYS A 436 47.67 54.18 32.38
C LYS A 436 46.61 53.27 33.01
N LYS A 437 46.47 53.42 34.35
CA LYS A 437 45.32 53.04 35.14
C LYS A 437 44.14 54.00 34.84
N SER A 438 42.95 53.49 34.82
CA SER A 438 41.69 54.26 35.04
C SER A 438 40.62 53.29 35.49
N THR A 439 40.29 53.27 36.72
CA THR A 439 39.23 53.80 37.59
C THR A 439 37.84 53.86 36.99
N ARG A 440 37.01 52.99 37.60
CA ARG A 440 35.61 53.12 38.00
C ARG A 440 34.78 54.33 37.52
N ARG A 441 33.62 54.04 36.91
CA ARG A 441 32.29 54.22 37.54
C ARG A 441 31.27 53.36 36.83
#